data_bbd7b0dfc8b944dc1b314278c30357b4
#
_entry.id   bbd7b0dfc8b944dc1b314278c30357b4
#
_cell.length_a   1.000
_cell.length_b   1.000
_cell.length_c   1.000
_cell.angle_alpha   90.00
_cell.angle_beta   90.00
_cell.angle_gamma   90.00
#
_symmetry.space_group_name_H-M   'P 1'
#
loop_
_entity.id
_entity.type
_entity.pdbx_description
1 polymer ?
#
loop_
_entity_poly.entity_id
_entity_poly.type
_entity_poly.pdbx_seq_one_letter_code
_entity_poly.pdbx_strand_id
1 'polypeptide(L)'
;TFTGTLFNQNEMPRQIQYNRSNPLIQGSVFFRAKNITNYSSKGFADSLKTNYYRYAALTPIMNWKDSVAHATPQNLQVQRDAEKEYEFHLSWDPVEVDVEAKRSATGYVDSLVKYAIYRVDAADQPDPNAAMKEYYHLVGVAGTSEFTDVAPPSEHKYWYFITYFNK
;
A
#
# COMPACT_ATOMS: atom_id res chain seq x y z
N THR A 1 39.69 -0.81 5.52
CA THR A 1 39.13 -2.15 5.15
C THR A 1 38.23 -2.53 6.29
N PHE A 2 36.91 -2.34 6.10
CA PHE A 2 35.91 -2.86 7.05
C PHE A 2 35.92 -4.39 6.88
N THR A 3 36.61 -5.11 7.73
CA THR A 3 36.41 -6.54 7.88
C THR A 3 35.06 -6.70 8.57
N GLY A 4 34.01 -6.80 7.77
CA GLY A 4 32.67 -6.92 8.27
C GLY A 4 32.53 -8.16 9.11
N THR A 5 32.28 -7.98 10.38
CA THR A 5 31.72 -9.02 11.23
C THR A 5 30.47 -9.52 10.52
N LEU A 6 30.44 -10.80 10.17
CA LEU A 6 29.27 -11.43 9.54
C LEU A 6 28.12 -11.32 10.54
N PHE A 7 27.28 -10.32 10.38
CA PHE A 7 26.09 -10.16 11.21
C PHE A 7 25.25 -11.44 11.14
N ASN A 8 24.67 -11.80 12.28
CA ASN A 8 23.69 -12.87 12.33
C ASN A 8 22.58 -12.61 11.30
N GLN A 9 22.10 -13.64 10.62
CA GLN A 9 21.02 -13.55 9.65
C GLN A 9 19.74 -12.87 10.19
N ASN A 10 19.56 -12.85 11.51
CA ASN A 10 18.41 -12.22 12.17
C ASN A 10 18.64 -10.75 12.55
N GLU A 11 19.83 -10.20 12.33
CA GLU A 11 20.13 -8.82 12.74
C GLU A 11 19.28 -7.80 12.00
N MET A 12 19.27 -7.85 10.67
CA MET A 12 18.47 -6.94 9.87
C MET A 12 16.95 -7.11 10.11
N PRO A 13 16.40 -8.33 10.20
CA PRO A 13 15.03 -8.53 10.64
C PRO A 13 14.69 -7.89 11.99
N ARG A 14 15.56 -8.03 12.99
CA ARG A 14 15.36 -7.41 14.32
C ARG A 14 15.36 -5.89 14.26
N GLN A 15 16.21 -5.28 13.44
CA GLN A 15 16.24 -3.83 13.26
C GLN A 15 14.93 -3.34 12.64
N ILE A 16 14.38 -4.06 11.66
CA ILE A 16 13.07 -3.72 11.07
C ILE A 16 11.95 -3.84 12.11
N GLN A 17 11.95 -4.90 12.91
CA GLN A 17 10.96 -5.09 13.98
C GLN A 17 11.06 -3.97 15.02
N TYR A 18 12.27 -3.62 15.43
CA TYR A 18 12.50 -2.50 16.35
C TYR A 18 11.99 -1.18 15.77
N ASN A 19 12.30 -0.88 14.52
CA ASN A 19 11.81 0.33 13.86
C ASN A 19 10.27 0.37 13.81
N ARG A 20 9.64 -0.75 13.53
CA ARG A 20 8.17 -0.85 13.49
C ARG A 20 7.51 -0.75 14.86
N SER A 21 8.18 -1.17 15.91
CA SER A 21 7.67 -1.05 17.30
C SER A 21 7.79 0.36 17.85
N ASN A 22 8.56 1.23 17.19
CA ASN A 22 8.75 2.61 17.63
C ASN A 22 7.83 3.56 16.83
N PRO A 23 6.84 4.20 17.47
CA PRO A 23 5.88 5.06 16.79
C PRO A 23 6.50 6.33 16.17
N LEU A 24 7.71 6.67 16.53
CA LEU A 24 8.44 7.82 15.97
C LEU A 24 9.18 7.47 14.67
N ILE A 25 9.29 6.19 14.32
CA ILE A 25 9.98 5.73 13.12
C ILE A 25 8.96 5.33 12.07
N GLN A 26 8.87 6.10 10.99
CA GLN A 26 7.89 5.87 9.93
C GLN A 26 8.39 4.95 8.81
N GLY A 27 9.64 4.56 8.80
CA GLY A 27 10.18 3.69 7.76
C GLY A 27 11.66 3.41 7.93
N SER A 28 12.21 2.63 6.99
CA SER A 28 13.62 2.26 6.95
C SER A 28 14.21 2.56 5.58
N VAL A 29 15.40 3.12 5.54
CA VAL A 29 16.17 3.32 4.31
C VAL A 29 17.37 2.38 4.30
N PHE A 30 17.47 1.58 3.25
CA PHE A 30 18.61 0.67 3.07
C PHE A 30 19.64 1.30 2.16
N PHE A 31 20.85 1.43 2.67
CA PHE A 31 21.96 1.89 1.84
C PHE A 31 22.43 0.77 0.93
N ARG A 32 22.30 0.95 -0.39
CA ARG A 32 22.77 0.08 -1.45
C ARG A 32 21.93 -1.21 -1.64
N ALA A 33 21.12 -1.24 -2.71
CA ALA A 33 20.32 -2.40 -3.10
C ALA A 33 21.11 -3.72 -3.18
N LYS A 34 22.39 -3.66 -3.62
CA LYS A 34 23.27 -4.82 -3.69
C LYS A 34 23.41 -5.56 -2.35
N ASN A 35 23.31 -4.87 -1.22
CA ASN A 35 23.39 -5.50 0.10
C ASN A 35 22.13 -6.31 0.45
N ILE A 36 21.02 -6.05 -0.22
CA ILE A 36 19.77 -6.79 -0.06
C ILE A 36 19.74 -8.01 -0.99
N THR A 37 20.19 -7.82 -2.25
CA THR A 37 20.06 -8.81 -3.32
C THR A 37 21.26 -9.75 -3.44
N ASN A 38 22.37 -9.45 -2.76
CA ASN A 38 23.57 -10.26 -2.84
C ASN A 38 23.42 -11.59 -2.09
N TYR A 39 24.08 -12.62 -2.55
CA TYR A 39 24.11 -13.95 -1.97
C TYR A 39 24.51 -13.96 -0.48
N SER A 40 25.28 -12.97 -0.06
CA SER A 40 25.69 -12.78 1.34
C SER A 40 24.57 -12.26 2.26
N SER A 41 23.43 -11.88 1.73
CA SER A 41 22.30 -11.35 2.52
C SER A 41 21.54 -12.41 3.33
N LYS A 42 21.93 -13.67 3.23
CA LYS A 42 21.41 -14.80 4.04
C LYS A 42 19.87 -14.90 4.04
N GLY A 43 19.23 -14.71 2.89
CA GLY A 43 17.77 -14.77 2.74
C GLY A 43 17.05 -13.51 3.20
N PHE A 44 17.76 -12.42 3.44
CA PHE A 44 17.12 -11.16 3.86
C PHE A 44 16.16 -10.60 2.81
N ALA A 45 16.49 -10.69 1.51
CA ALA A 45 15.61 -10.29 0.43
C ALA A 45 14.26 -11.06 0.45
N ASP A 46 14.34 -12.37 0.67
CA ASP A 46 13.15 -13.22 0.78
C ASP A 46 12.33 -12.85 2.03
N SER A 47 12.99 -12.62 3.17
CA SER A 47 12.32 -12.16 4.39
C SER A 47 11.62 -10.81 4.20
N LEU A 48 12.21 -9.88 3.44
CA LEU A 48 11.56 -8.63 3.10
C LEU A 48 10.30 -8.88 2.29
N LYS A 49 10.40 -9.67 1.22
CA LYS A 49 9.30 -9.93 0.30
C LYS A 49 8.16 -10.73 0.92
N THR A 50 8.48 -11.78 1.69
CA THR A 50 7.48 -12.73 2.18
C THR A 50 6.91 -12.38 3.55
N ASN A 51 7.61 -11.52 4.31
CA ASN A 51 7.23 -11.17 5.68
C ASN A 51 7.12 -9.65 5.89
N TYR A 52 8.26 -8.94 5.95
CA TYR A 52 8.28 -7.55 6.43
C TYR A 52 7.63 -6.55 5.48
N TYR A 53 7.77 -6.72 4.18
CA TYR A 53 7.15 -5.85 3.15
C TYR A 53 6.25 -6.66 2.22
N ARG A 54 5.60 -7.66 2.78
CA ARG A 54 4.64 -8.52 2.07
C ARG A 54 3.43 -7.73 1.55
N TYR A 55 2.98 -6.75 2.32
CA TYR A 55 1.82 -5.94 1.99
C TYR A 55 2.26 -4.61 1.38
N ALA A 56 1.46 -4.08 0.49
CA ALA A 56 1.64 -2.73 -0.02
C ALA A 56 1.55 -1.72 1.14
N ALA A 57 2.21 -0.58 0.99
CA ALA A 57 2.13 0.50 1.98
C ALA A 57 1.93 1.83 1.27
N LEU A 58 1.07 2.66 1.84
CA LEU A 58 0.92 4.04 1.41
C LEU A 58 2.11 4.88 1.93
N THR A 59 2.49 5.88 1.16
CA THR A 59 3.42 6.90 1.66
C THR A 59 2.76 7.65 2.82
N PRO A 60 3.53 8.04 3.86
CA PRO A 60 2.99 8.87 4.94
C PRO A 60 2.37 10.16 4.40
N ILE A 61 1.32 10.62 5.07
CA ILE A 61 0.63 11.87 4.71
C ILE A 61 1.60 13.04 4.87
N MET A 62 1.67 13.89 3.86
CA MET A 62 2.50 15.09 3.82
C MET A 62 1.60 16.33 3.82
N ASN A 63 1.05 16.69 4.97
CA ASN A 63 0.09 17.79 5.11
C ASN A 63 0.63 19.14 4.62
N TRP A 64 1.94 19.31 4.61
CA TRP A 64 2.59 20.52 4.06
C TRP A 64 2.59 20.58 2.54
N LYS A 65 2.35 19.46 1.85
CA LYS A 65 2.24 19.40 0.40
C LYS A 65 0.81 19.48 -0.09
N ASP A 66 -0.10 18.86 0.65
CA ASP A 66 -1.50 18.87 0.32
C ASP A 66 -2.33 18.68 1.58
N SER A 67 -3.11 19.70 1.90
CA SER A 67 -4.07 19.73 3.00
C SER A 67 -5.51 19.79 2.53
N VAL A 68 -5.74 19.73 1.20
CA VAL A 68 -7.07 19.79 0.61
C VAL A 68 -7.74 18.42 0.71
N ALA A 69 -8.93 18.39 1.29
CA ALA A 69 -9.75 17.17 1.27
C ALA A 69 -10.27 16.89 -0.14
N HIS A 70 -9.99 15.72 -0.64
CA HIS A 70 -10.43 15.29 -1.96
C HIS A 70 -11.76 14.52 -1.91
N ALA A 71 -12.46 14.51 -3.02
CA ALA A 71 -13.71 13.75 -3.16
C ALA A 71 -13.43 12.24 -3.00
N THR A 72 -14.36 11.55 -2.37
CA THR A 72 -14.32 10.09 -2.29
C THR A 72 -14.69 9.50 -3.66
N PRO A 73 -13.98 8.49 -4.17
CA PRO A 73 -14.37 7.75 -5.37
C PRO A 73 -15.81 7.23 -5.24
N GLN A 74 -16.57 7.30 -6.32
CA GLN A 74 -18.00 6.92 -6.34
C GLN A 74 -18.21 5.74 -7.30
N ASN A 75 -19.36 5.09 -7.20
CA ASN A 75 -19.84 4.07 -8.13
C ASN A 75 -18.87 2.89 -8.33
N LEU A 76 -18.26 2.42 -7.24
CA LEU A 76 -17.44 1.21 -7.29
C LEU A 76 -18.27 0.02 -7.81
N GLN A 77 -17.81 -0.56 -8.90
CA GLN A 77 -18.29 -1.81 -9.46
C GLN A 77 -17.24 -2.89 -9.26
N VAL A 78 -17.68 -4.08 -8.89
CA VAL A 78 -16.83 -5.26 -8.75
C VAL A 78 -17.41 -6.37 -9.59
N GLN A 79 -16.66 -6.84 -10.58
CA GLN A 79 -17.04 -7.94 -11.44
C GLN A 79 -16.06 -9.09 -11.27
N ARG A 80 -16.56 -10.30 -10.98
CA ARG A 80 -15.75 -11.51 -10.95
C ARG A 80 -15.46 -11.95 -12.38
N ASP A 81 -14.23 -12.36 -12.65
CA ASP A 81 -13.87 -12.95 -13.94
C ASP A 81 -14.63 -14.26 -14.17
N ALA A 82 -15.08 -14.50 -15.40
CA ALA A 82 -15.89 -15.66 -15.73
C ALA A 82 -15.07 -16.97 -15.83
N GLU A 83 -13.78 -16.85 -16.15
CA GLU A 83 -12.87 -17.98 -16.37
C GLU A 83 -11.90 -18.20 -15.20
N LYS A 84 -11.64 -17.14 -14.42
CA LYS A 84 -10.67 -17.14 -13.32
C LYS A 84 -11.37 -16.92 -11.99
N GLU A 85 -11.57 -17.97 -11.26
CA GLU A 85 -12.41 -18.03 -10.06
C GLU A 85 -12.11 -16.96 -9.01
N TYR A 86 -10.87 -16.55 -8.86
CA TYR A 86 -10.43 -15.62 -7.81
C TYR A 86 -9.92 -14.28 -8.37
N GLU A 87 -10.21 -13.98 -9.63
CA GLU A 87 -9.88 -12.70 -10.23
C GLU A 87 -11.11 -11.78 -10.24
N PHE A 88 -10.92 -10.54 -9.77
CA PHE A 88 -11.95 -9.52 -9.64
C PHE A 88 -11.51 -8.26 -10.37
N HIS A 89 -12.35 -7.78 -11.27
CA HIS A 89 -12.17 -6.52 -11.96
C HIS A 89 -12.97 -5.43 -11.25
N LEU A 90 -12.27 -4.41 -10.80
CA LEU A 90 -12.81 -3.26 -10.11
C LEU A 90 -12.80 -2.06 -11.04
N SER A 91 -13.87 -1.29 -11.06
CA SER A 91 -13.93 0.00 -11.74
C SER A 91 -14.75 1.00 -10.92
N TRP A 92 -14.44 2.28 -11.04
CA TRP A 92 -15.11 3.35 -10.31
C TRP A 92 -15.03 4.66 -11.09
N ASP A 93 -15.81 5.65 -10.68
CA ASP A 93 -15.74 6.96 -11.28
C ASP A 93 -14.42 7.65 -10.93
N PRO A 94 -13.72 8.23 -11.91
CA PRO A 94 -12.49 8.95 -11.65
C PRO A 94 -12.76 10.18 -10.77
N VAL A 95 -11.87 10.43 -9.81
CA VAL A 95 -11.91 11.66 -9.02
C VAL A 95 -11.29 12.79 -9.82
N GLU A 96 -12.06 13.84 -10.04
CA GLU A 96 -11.56 15.07 -10.64
C GLU A 96 -10.79 15.88 -9.61
N VAL A 97 -9.60 16.35 -9.98
CA VAL A 97 -8.76 17.21 -9.14
C VAL A 97 -8.81 18.62 -9.69
N ASP A 98 -9.29 19.54 -8.89
CA ASP A 98 -9.18 20.97 -9.21
C ASP A 98 -7.72 21.41 -9.08
N VAL A 99 -7.03 21.41 -10.20
CA VAL A 99 -5.60 21.74 -10.33
C VAL A 99 -5.34 23.19 -9.92
N GLU A 100 -6.24 24.11 -10.22
CA GLU A 100 -6.07 25.54 -9.91
C GLU A 100 -6.27 25.82 -8.42
N ALA A 101 -7.29 25.22 -7.79
CA ALA A 101 -7.49 25.32 -6.36
C ALA A 101 -6.29 24.73 -5.60
N LYS A 102 -5.77 23.61 -6.06
CA LYS A 102 -4.60 22.96 -5.48
C LYS A 102 -3.34 23.82 -5.62
N ARG A 103 -3.09 24.41 -6.80
CA ARG A 103 -1.98 25.34 -7.03
C ARG A 103 -2.04 26.54 -6.11
N SER A 104 -3.22 27.12 -5.93
CA SER A 104 -3.43 28.27 -5.03
C SER A 104 -3.15 27.94 -3.58
N ALA A 105 -3.49 26.73 -3.12
CA ALA A 105 -3.34 26.34 -1.72
C ALA A 105 -1.90 25.97 -1.34
N THR A 106 -1.16 25.32 -2.23
CA THR A 106 0.14 24.69 -1.92
C THR A 106 1.31 25.23 -2.72
N GLY A 107 1.07 25.97 -3.81
CA GLY A 107 2.10 26.37 -4.77
C GLY A 107 2.69 25.23 -5.59
N TYR A 108 2.26 23.98 -5.31
CA TYR A 108 2.73 22.78 -5.98
C TYR A 108 1.55 22.01 -6.57
N VAL A 109 1.71 21.54 -7.79
CA VAL A 109 0.70 20.73 -8.47
C VAL A 109 1.24 19.33 -8.71
N ASP A 110 0.78 18.38 -7.90
CA ASP A 110 0.84 16.97 -8.27
C ASP A 110 -0.53 16.58 -8.83
N SER A 111 -0.62 16.46 -10.14
CA SER A 111 -1.85 16.08 -10.84
C SER A 111 -2.08 14.56 -10.87
N LEU A 112 -1.19 13.79 -10.24
CA LEU A 112 -1.29 12.34 -10.22
C LEU A 112 -2.34 11.89 -9.23
N VAL A 113 -3.50 11.53 -9.75
CA VAL A 113 -4.53 10.83 -9.00
C VAL A 113 -4.05 9.42 -8.69
N LYS A 114 -4.15 9.01 -7.44
CA LYS A 114 -3.87 7.63 -7.00
C LYS A 114 -4.99 7.13 -6.11
N TYR A 115 -5.25 5.85 -6.26
CA TYR A 115 -6.28 5.16 -5.48
C TYR A 115 -5.63 4.06 -4.66
N ALA A 116 -5.99 3.95 -3.40
CA ALA A 116 -5.66 2.82 -2.54
C ALA A 116 -6.84 1.86 -2.53
N ILE A 117 -6.57 0.60 -2.82
CA ILE A 117 -7.57 -0.46 -2.93
C ILE A 117 -7.40 -1.39 -1.74
N TYR A 118 -8.48 -1.56 -0.98
CA TYR A 118 -8.53 -2.42 0.19
C TYR A 118 -9.49 -3.57 -0.06
N ARG A 119 -9.11 -4.77 0.38
CA ARG A 119 -9.94 -5.97 0.37
C ARG A 119 -10.04 -6.53 1.77
N VAL A 120 -11.25 -6.83 2.19
CA VAL A 120 -11.55 -7.49 3.47
C VAL A 120 -12.28 -8.80 3.19
N ASP A 121 -11.82 -9.85 3.81
CA ASP A 121 -12.46 -11.16 3.82
C ASP A 121 -13.33 -11.25 5.09
N ALA A 122 -14.64 -11.14 4.94
CA ALA A 122 -15.58 -11.16 6.05
C ALA A 122 -16.96 -11.64 5.63
N ALA A 123 -17.67 -12.31 6.54
CA ALA A 123 -19.05 -12.76 6.31
C ALA A 123 -20.01 -11.57 6.15
N ASP A 124 -19.88 -10.57 6.99
CA ASP A 124 -20.68 -9.35 6.99
C ASP A 124 -19.85 -8.14 6.54
N GLN A 125 -20.54 -7.09 6.12
CA GLN A 125 -19.87 -5.85 5.67
C GLN A 125 -19.14 -5.19 6.84
N PRO A 126 -17.80 -5.05 6.75
CA PRO A 126 -17.02 -4.40 7.79
C PRO A 126 -17.18 -2.87 7.76
N ASP A 127 -16.88 -2.21 8.88
CA ASP A 127 -16.76 -0.75 8.89
C ASP A 127 -15.58 -0.32 8.01
N PRO A 128 -15.81 0.53 6.98
CA PRO A 128 -14.76 0.95 6.07
C PRO A 128 -13.58 1.64 6.78
N ASN A 129 -13.87 2.47 7.79
CA ASN A 129 -12.82 3.22 8.49
C ASN A 129 -11.93 2.30 9.34
N ALA A 130 -12.49 1.26 9.92
CA ALA A 130 -11.72 0.26 10.64
C ALA A 130 -10.91 -0.61 9.65
N ALA A 131 -11.55 -1.04 8.56
CA ALA A 131 -10.92 -1.86 7.54
C ALA A 131 -9.69 -1.20 6.90
N MET A 132 -9.78 0.09 6.60
CA MET A 132 -8.69 0.85 5.96
C MET A 132 -7.51 1.16 6.89
N LYS A 133 -7.66 1.02 8.21
CA LYS A 133 -6.55 1.18 9.18
C LYS A 133 -5.62 -0.03 9.21
N GLU A 134 -6.12 -1.19 8.80
CA GLU A 134 -5.36 -2.42 8.84
C GLU A 134 -4.50 -2.58 7.57
N TYR A 135 -3.20 -2.54 7.74
CA TYR A 135 -2.23 -2.54 6.62
C TYR A 135 -2.33 -3.78 5.71
N TYR A 136 -2.79 -4.91 6.24
CA TYR A 136 -2.93 -6.15 5.48
C TYR A 136 -4.17 -6.18 4.57
N HIS A 137 -5.08 -5.23 4.71
CA HIS A 137 -6.20 -5.08 3.81
C HIS A 137 -5.85 -4.32 2.53
N LEU A 138 -4.76 -3.54 2.52
CA LEU A 138 -4.30 -2.83 1.32
C LEU A 138 -3.75 -3.82 0.30
N VAL A 139 -4.50 -4.04 -0.78
CA VAL A 139 -4.13 -5.00 -1.84
C VAL A 139 -3.42 -4.35 -3.01
N GLY A 140 -3.60 -3.06 -3.22
CA GLY A 140 -2.90 -2.36 -4.29
C GLY A 140 -3.10 -0.85 -4.31
N VAL A 141 -2.41 -0.25 -5.27
CA VAL A 141 -2.50 1.17 -5.59
C VAL A 141 -2.64 1.29 -7.10
N ALA A 142 -3.63 2.03 -7.55
CA ALA A 142 -3.87 2.29 -8.97
C ALA A 142 -3.69 3.78 -9.30
N GLY A 143 -3.21 4.07 -10.50
CA GLY A 143 -3.19 5.42 -11.08
C GLY A 143 -4.34 5.69 -12.04
N THR A 144 -5.19 4.69 -12.25
CA THR A 144 -6.39 4.73 -13.09
C THR A 144 -7.61 4.36 -12.26
N SER A 145 -8.80 4.56 -12.78
CA SER A 145 -10.06 4.17 -12.13
C SER A 145 -10.44 2.70 -12.34
N GLU A 146 -9.44 1.84 -12.52
CA GLU A 146 -9.57 0.41 -12.72
C GLU A 146 -8.50 -0.33 -11.94
N PHE A 147 -8.82 -1.53 -11.47
CA PHE A 147 -7.87 -2.42 -10.80
C PHE A 147 -8.29 -3.87 -10.95
N THR A 148 -7.34 -4.76 -11.18
CA THR A 148 -7.58 -6.20 -11.17
C THR A 148 -6.92 -6.80 -9.93
N ASP A 149 -7.71 -7.47 -9.13
CA ASP A 149 -7.26 -8.17 -7.92
C ASP A 149 -7.36 -9.67 -8.11
N VAL A 150 -6.32 -10.39 -7.68
CA VAL A 150 -6.33 -11.85 -7.58
C VAL A 150 -6.39 -12.19 -6.09
N ALA A 151 -7.58 -12.53 -5.63
CA ALA A 151 -7.83 -12.85 -4.24
C ALA A 151 -7.47 -14.31 -3.91
N PRO A 152 -7.03 -14.65 -2.68
CA PRO A 152 -6.91 -16.04 -2.27
C PRO A 152 -8.31 -16.69 -2.16
N PRO A 153 -8.41 -18.03 -2.17
CA PRO A 153 -9.67 -18.71 -1.84
C PRO A 153 -10.18 -18.31 -0.45
N SER A 154 -11.48 -18.09 -0.32
CA SER A 154 -12.13 -17.78 0.95
C SER A 154 -13.49 -18.44 1.06
N GLU A 155 -13.89 -18.76 2.30
CA GLU A 155 -15.23 -19.23 2.67
C GLU A 155 -16.22 -18.06 2.85
N HIS A 156 -15.73 -16.83 2.94
CA HIS A 156 -16.52 -15.63 3.12
C HIS A 156 -16.62 -14.80 1.83
N LYS A 157 -17.22 -13.62 1.94
CA LYS A 157 -17.30 -12.63 0.87
C LYS A 157 -16.08 -11.71 0.92
N TYR A 158 -15.68 -11.21 -0.25
CA TYR A 158 -14.74 -10.12 -0.35
C TYR A 158 -15.47 -8.80 -0.41
N TRP A 159 -15.06 -7.87 0.46
CA TRP A 159 -15.53 -6.50 0.50
C TRP A 159 -14.41 -5.59 0.03
N TYR A 160 -14.69 -4.73 -0.92
CA TYR A 160 -13.70 -3.81 -1.47
C TYR A 160 -14.04 -2.38 -1.09
N PHE A 161 -13.00 -1.63 -0.70
CA PHE A 161 -13.06 -0.20 -0.42
C PHE A 161 -11.99 0.51 -1.21
N ILE A 162 -12.31 1.71 -1.70
CA ILE A 162 -11.38 2.52 -2.46
C ILE A 162 -11.31 3.90 -1.85
N THR A 163 -10.11 4.39 -1.68
CA THR A 163 -9.86 5.77 -1.27
C THR A 163 -8.98 6.47 -2.29
N TYR A 164 -9.24 7.74 -2.49
CA TYR A 164 -8.28 8.62 -3.12
C TYR A 164 -7.15 8.92 -2.13
N PHE A 165 -5.91 8.95 -2.60
CA PHE A 165 -4.82 9.52 -1.84
C PHE A 165 -3.88 10.30 -2.75
N ASN A 166 -3.24 11.29 -2.17
CA ASN A 166 -2.28 12.14 -2.83
C ASN A 166 -0.91 12.05 -2.16
N LYS A 167 0.15 12.29 -2.92
CA LYS A 167 1.51 12.32 -2.40
C LYS A 167 1.84 13.66 -1.82
#